data_d5caf4c1c41adba5ef07caead31495b8
#
_entry.id   d5caf4c1c41adba5ef07caead31495b8
#
_cell.length_a   1.000
_cell.length_b   1.000
_cell.length_c   1.000
_cell.angle_alpha   90.00
_cell.angle_beta   90.00
_cell.angle_gamma   90.00
#
_symmetry.space_group_name_H-M   'P 1'
#
loop_
_entity.id
_entity.type
_entity.pdbx_description
1 polymer ?
#
loop_
_entity_poly.entity_id
_entity_poly.type
_entity_poly.pdbx_seq_one_letter_code
_entity_poly.pdbx_strand_id
1 'polypeptide(L)'
;MMKKMMQWVLAATLVCGASVLNACKEAQTQEDNPAPKVVSTELIRTSQSWDGVELPDYFQGRPELVAVKYVFPAGQKLGWHHHGAMNYGVLVQGELTIIGQDGKTKVVHEGEAVVEMVGTIHHGENRGTKDCILYMFYLSQKDLPLAVQHPDIPLE
;
A
#
# COMPACT_ATOMS: atom_id res chain seq x y z
N MET A 1 -24.00 -58.05 -49.81
CA MET A 1 -22.87 -58.51 -50.63
C MET A 1 -21.63 -58.48 -49.78
N MET A 2 -21.32 -59.55 -49.13
CA MET A 2 -20.44 -60.70 -49.32
C MET A 2 -19.13 -60.35 -50.02
N LYS A 3 -17.99 -60.48 -49.28
CA LYS A 3 -16.86 -61.39 -49.55
C LYS A 3 -15.72 -60.98 -48.59
N LYS A 4 -15.42 -61.82 -47.61
CA LYS A 4 -14.44 -62.95 -47.55
C LYS A 4 -12.98 -62.42 -47.45
N MET A 5 -12.44 -62.60 -46.26
CA MET A 5 -11.41 -63.59 -45.84
C MET A 5 -10.05 -63.46 -46.53
N MET A 6 -8.97 -63.30 -45.79
CA MET A 6 -7.98 -64.33 -45.67
C MET A 6 -6.94 -64.08 -44.57
N GLN A 7 -6.80 -65.05 -43.68
CA GLN A 7 -5.75 -65.18 -42.65
C GLN A 7 -4.38 -65.52 -43.35
N TRP A 8 -3.36 -65.00 -42.80
CA TRP A 8 -2.04 -65.72 -42.83
C TRP A 8 -1.39 -65.56 -41.45
N VAL A 9 -1.22 -66.71 -40.82
CA VAL A 9 -0.40 -66.98 -39.66
C VAL A 9 0.96 -67.20 -40.14
N LEU A 10 1.96 -66.59 -39.52
CA LEU A 10 3.35 -67.18 -39.53
C LEU A 10 4.05 -66.77 -38.22
N ALA A 11 4.65 -67.83 -37.68
CA ALA A 11 5.20 -67.97 -36.36
C ALA A 11 6.61 -67.39 -36.18
N ALA A 12 6.87 -67.07 -34.93
CA ALA A 12 8.12 -67.28 -34.20
C ALA A 12 9.43 -66.61 -34.69
N THR A 13 9.97 -65.78 -33.82
CA THR A 13 11.26 -66.17 -33.19
C THR A 13 11.49 -65.26 -31.95
N LEU A 14 11.73 -65.97 -30.87
CA LEU A 14 12.13 -65.42 -29.57
C LEU A 14 13.63 -65.02 -29.68
N VAL A 15 13.94 -63.72 -29.52
CA VAL A 15 15.30 -63.26 -29.23
C VAL A 15 15.26 -62.50 -27.91
N CYS A 16 15.80 -63.19 -26.92
CA CYS A 16 16.02 -62.62 -25.57
C CYS A 16 17.18 -61.62 -25.66
N GLY A 17 16.89 -60.34 -25.71
CA GLY A 17 17.87 -59.30 -25.63
C GLY A 17 17.64 -58.51 -24.30
N ALA A 18 18.49 -58.83 -23.32
CA ALA A 18 18.51 -58.07 -22.07
C ALA A 18 19.04 -56.66 -22.34
N SER A 19 18.12 -55.70 -22.52
CA SER A 19 18.46 -54.27 -22.54
C SER A 19 18.50 -53.80 -21.10
N VAL A 20 19.69 -53.60 -20.56
CA VAL A 20 19.94 -52.87 -19.31
C VAL A 20 19.58 -51.40 -19.57
N LEU A 21 18.38 -51.01 -19.19
CA LEU A 21 18.01 -49.61 -19.11
C LEU A 21 18.78 -48.98 -17.94
N ASN A 22 19.91 -48.35 -18.27
CA ASN A 22 20.53 -47.35 -17.38
C ASN A 22 19.57 -46.19 -17.28
N ALA A 23 18.72 -46.21 -16.26
CA ALA A 23 17.98 -45.03 -15.82
C ALA A 23 18.99 -44.06 -15.21
N CYS A 24 19.51 -43.16 -16.01
CA CYS A 24 20.12 -41.94 -15.48
C CYS A 24 19.04 -41.22 -14.68
N LYS A 25 19.10 -41.34 -13.35
CA LYS A 25 18.45 -40.44 -12.44
C LYS A 25 19.11 -39.07 -12.63
N GLU A 26 18.51 -38.20 -13.43
CA GLU A 26 18.80 -36.77 -13.35
C GLU A 26 18.50 -36.35 -11.91
N ALA A 27 19.56 -36.12 -11.16
CA ALA A 27 19.45 -35.43 -9.89
C ALA A 27 18.96 -34.02 -10.22
N GLN A 28 17.67 -33.78 -10.02
CA GLN A 28 17.14 -32.43 -9.97
C GLN A 28 17.86 -31.74 -8.81
N THR A 29 18.81 -30.89 -9.13
CA THR A 29 19.36 -29.92 -8.21
C THR A 29 18.19 -29.00 -7.89
N GLN A 30 17.58 -29.21 -6.73
CA GLN A 30 16.67 -28.26 -6.10
C GLN A 30 17.50 -27.00 -5.86
N GLU A 31 17.30 -25.97 -6.69
CA GLU A 31 17.84 -24.64 -6.38
C GLU A 31 17.32 -24.27 -4.99
N ASP A 32 18.25 -24.15 -4.04
CA ASP A 32 17.99 -23.62 -2.71
C ASP A 32 17.56 -22.15 -2.86
N ASN A 33 16.27 -21.95 -3.11
CA ASN A 33 15.68 -20.61 -3.10
C ASN A 33 15.66 -20.18 -1.63
N PRO A 34 16.47 -19.18 -1.24
CA PRO A 34 16.55 -18.78 0.16
C PRO A 34 15.17 -18.38 0.66
N ALA A 35 14.82 -18.82 1.87
CA ALA A 35 13.55 -18.49 2.49
C ALA A 35 13.30 -16.96 2.43
N PRO A 36 12.05 -16.52 2.15
CA PRO A 36 11.72 -15.11 2.10
C PRO A 36 12.13 -14.41 3.41
N LYS A 37 12.83 -13.29 3.28
CA LYS A 37 13.29 -12.50 4.42
C LYS A 37 12.34 -11.33 4.65
N VAL A 38 12.22 -10.90 5.91
CA VAL A 38 11.52 -9.64 6.25
C VAL A 38 12.31 -8.49 5.66
N VAL A 39 11.62 -7.64 4.90
CA VAL A 39 12.16 -6.39 4.35
C VAL A 39 11.55 -5.24 5.12
N SER A 40 12.36 -4.28 5.54
CA SER A 40 11.91 -3.06 6.22
C SER A 40 12.33 -1.86 5.38
N THR A 41 11.39 -0.96 5.12
CA THR A 41 11.61 0.27 4.37
C THR A 41 11.16 1.45 5.24
N GLU A 42 12.04 2.43 5.44
CA GLU A 42 11.69 3.68 6.08
C GLU A 42 10.96 4.57 5.07
N LEU A 43 9.70 4.91 5.34
CA LEU A 43 8.90 5.72 4.42
C LEU A 43 9.14 7.21 4.60
N ILE A 44 9.37 7.66 5.85
CA ILE A 44 9.66 9.06 6.15
C ILE A 44 10.42 9.18 7.48
N ARG A 45 11.32 10.15 7.55
CA ARG A 45 12.00 10.60 8.78
C ARG A 45 12.18 12.11 8.68
N THR A 46 11.51 12.87 9.54
CA THR A 46 11.54 14.33 9.49
C THR A 46 11.18 14.94 10.86
N SER A 47 11.65 16.16 11.11
CA SER A 47 11.16 17.04 12.17
C SER A 47 10.32 18.20 11.63
N GLN A 48 9.92 18.13 10.36
CA GLN A 48 9.12 19.15 9.70
C GLN A 48 7.87 18.53 9.07
N SER A 49 6.81 19.31 8.98
CA SER A 49 5.65 19.01 8.15
C SER A 49 5.96 19.15 6.66
N TRP A 50 5.06 18.67 5.80
CA TRP A 50 5.29 18.63 4.34
C TRP A 50 5.53 20.03 3.72
N ASP A 51 5.11 21.11 4.36
CA ASP A 51 5.30 22.49 3.92
C ASP A 51 6.62 23.11 4.41
N GLY A 52 7.42 22.34 5.16
CA GLY A 52 8.74 22.74 5.67
C GLY A 52 8.70 23.46 7.03
N VAL A 53 7.57 23.50 7.71
CA VAL A 53 7.46 24.08 9.05
C VAL A 53 7.92 23.06 10.09
N GLU A 54 8.74 23.52 11.05
CA GLU A 54 9.20 22.70 12.18
C GLU A 54 8.00 22.19 12.99
N LEU A 55 8.05 20.90 13.37
CA LEU A 55 7.05 20.31 14.25
C LEU A 55 7.19 20.90 15.67
N PRO A 56 6.08 21.09 16.38
CA PRO A 56 6.13 21.57 17.74
C PRO A 56 6.75 20.54 18.68
N ASP A 57 7.14 20.98 19.87
CA ASP A 57 7.54 20.10 20.97
C ASP A 57 6.39 19.14 21.33
N TYR A 58 6.74 17.99 21.90
CA TYR A 58 5.75 17.07 22.43
C TYR A 58 4.96 17.70 23.58
N PHE A 59 3.67 17.38 23.66
CA PHE A 59 2.84 17.78 24.79
C PHE A 59 3.44 17.30 26.12
N GLN A 60 3.32 18.15 27.14
CA GLN A 60 3.66 17.74 28.50
C GLN A 60 2.47 16.98 29.10
N GLY A 61 2.69 15.79 29.58
CA GLY A 61 1.66 14.96 30.22
C GLY A 61 1.46 13.59 29.56
N ARG A 62 0.28 13.01 29.80
CA ARG A 62 -0.02 11.66 29.29
C ARG A 62 -0.48 11.74 27.84
N PRO A 63 0.20 11.04 26.92
CA PRO A 63 -0.19 11.03 25.51
C PRO A 63 -1.49 10.23 25.29
N GLU A 64 -2.25 10.63 24.28
CA GLU A 64 -3.32 9.86 23.65
C GLU A 64 -2.94 9.62 22.18
N LEU A 65 -2.89 8.36 21.77
CA LEU A 65 -2.59 7.98 20.39
C LEU A 65 -3.88 7.61 19.69
N VAL A 66 -4.14 8.24 18.55
CA VAL A 66 -5.35 7.99 17.77
C VAL A 66 -4.96 7.58 16.35
N ALA A 67 -5.57 6.51 15.84
CA ALA A 67 -5.46 6.08 14.46
C ALA A 67 -6.81 6.25 13.76
N VAL A 68 -6.82 6.92 12.62
CA VAL A 68 -8.02 7.18 11.82
C VAL A 68 -7.81 6.67 10.40
N LYS A 69 -8.79 5.97 9.87
CA LYS A 69 -8.87 5.63 8.45
C LYS A 69 -9.80 6.63 7.77
N TYR A 70 -9.26 7.39 6.83
CA TYR A 70 -10.05 8.22 5.92
C TYR A 70 -10.26 7.49 4.60
N VAL A 71 -11.48 7.57 4.09
CA VAL A 71 -11.82 7.16 2.73
C VAL A 71 -12.39 8.39 2.03
N PHE A 72 -11.70 8.86 1.00
CA PHE A 72 -12.14 9.95 0.16
C PHE A 72 -12.67 9.36 -1.14
N PRO A 73 -13.99 9.31 -1.36
CA PRO A 73 -14.53 8.96 -2.66
C PRO A 73 -13.97 9.86 -3.77
N ALA A 74 -14.02 9.38 -5.00
CA ALA A 74 -13.59 10.15 -6.16
C ALA A 74 -14.24 11.55 -6.20
N GLY A 75 -13.41 12.59 -6.36
CA GLY A 75 -13.86 13.98 -6.41
C GLY A 75 -14.26 14.61 -5.08
N GLN A 76 -14.15 13.90 -3.95
CA GLN A 76 -14.52 14.45 -2.64
C GLN A 76 -13.39 15.25 -2.00
N LYS A 77 -13.80 16.26 -1.22
CA LYS A 77 -12.92 17.14 -0.45
C LYS A 77 -13.32 17.11 1.02
N LEU A 78 -12.33 17.25 1.92
CA LEU A 78 -12.59 17.66 3.30
C LEU A 78 -12.79 19.17 3.39
N GLY A 79 -13.52 19.61 4.41
CA GLY A 79 -13.60 21.04 4.76
C GLY A 79 -12.24 21.58 5.21
N TRP A 80 -12.08 22.91 5.14
CA TRP A 80 -10.94 23.60 5.71
C TRP A 80 -10.85 23.34 7.21
N HIS A 81 -9.67 22.92 7.67
CA HIS A 81 -9.42 22.61 9.07
C HIS A 81 -7.94 22.82 9.41
N HIS A 82 -7.63 22.81 10.71
CA HIS A 82 -6.27 22.69 11.19
C HIS A 82 -6.18 21.63 12.29
N HIS A 83 -4.98 21.12 12.52
CA HIS A 83 -4.69 20.18 13.60
C HIS A 83 -3.97 20.89 14.74
N GLY A 84 -4.40 20.62 15.99
CA GLY A 84 -3.67 21.05 17.19
C GLY A 84 -2.59 20.05 17.64
N ALA A 85 -2.60 18.84 17.10
CA ALA A 85 -1.69 17.76 17.42
C ALA A 85 -0.85 17.36 16.21
N MET A 86 0.40 16.93 16.46
CA MET A 86 1.21 16.32 15.42
C MET A 86 0.52 15.08 14.86
N ASN A 87 0.53 14.95 13.56
CA ASN A 87 -0.02 13.80 12.89
C ASN A 87 0.79 13.46 11.63
N TYR A 88 0.78 12.18 11.31
CA TYR A 88 1.41 11.64 10.11
C TYR A 88 0.58 10.48 9.59
N GLY A 89 0.68 10.22 8.30
CA GLY A 89 -0.11 9.18 7.68
C GLY A 89 0.60 8.46 6.56
N VAL A 90 -0.03 7.37 6.13
CA VAL A 90 0.40 6.61 4.94
C VAL A 90 -0.79 6.48 4.01
N LEU A 91 -0.60 6.88 2.76
CA LEU A 91 -1.59 6.67 1.71
C LEU A 91 -1.46 5.24 1.20
N VAL A 92 -2.49 4.44 1.41
CA VAL A 92 -2.48 3.01 1.05
C VAL A 92 -3.22 2.71 -0.24
N GLN A 93 -3.96 3.71 -0.78
CA GLN A 93 -4.64 3.60 -2.06
C GLN A 93 -4.88 4.98 -2.66
N GLY A 94 -4.62 5.11 -3.95
CA GLY A 94 -4.97 6.28 -4.75
C GLY A 94 -3.99 7.43 -4.63
N GLU A 95 -4.50 8.66 -4.74
CA GLU A 95 -3.74 9.90 -4.69
C GLU A 95 -4.52 10.94 -3.90
N LEU A 96 -3.86 11.64 -2.98
CA LEU A 96 -4.43 12.71 -2.19
C LEU A 96 -3.70 14.02 -2.48
N THR A 97 -4.45 15.06 -2.76
CA THR A 97 -3.91 16.43 -2.85
C THR A 97 -4.22 17.17 -1.54
N ILE A 98 -3.20 17.68 -0.87
CA ILE A 98 -3.33 18.52 0.34
C ILE A 98 -3.03 19.95 -0.07
N ILE A 99 -3.87 20.89 0.34
CA ILE A 99 -3.81 22.30 -0.04
C ILE A 99 -3.84 23.15 1.23
N GLY A 100 -2.78 23.92 1.44
CA GLY A 100 -2.72 24.93 2.51
C GLY A 100 -3.47 26.20 2.12
N GLN A 101 -3.99 26.93 3.11
CA GLN A 101 -4.64 28.23 2.88
C GLN A 101 -3.67 29.27 2.27
N ASP A 102 -2.37 29.08 2.44
CA ASP A 102 -1.31 29.89 1.81
C ASP A 102 -1.07 29.55 0.32
N GLY A 103 -1.85 28.63 -0.24
CA GLY A 103 -1.78 28.17 -1.63
C GLY A 103 -0.73 27.09 -1.90
N LYS A 104 0.08 26.68 -0.91
CA LYS A 104 0.98 25.53 -1.06
C LYS A 104 0.18 24.27 -1.27
N THR A 105 0.72 23.38 -2.08
CA THR A 105 0.07 22.11 -2.43
C THR A 105 1.05 20.95 -2.34
N LYS A 106 0.61 19.83 -1.77
CA LYS A 106 1.31 18.56 -1.74
C LYS A 106 0.45 17.46 -2.35
N VAL A 107 0.98 16.76 -3.33
CA VAL A 107 0.38 15.51 -3.81
C VAL A 107 1.08 14.35 -3.10
N VAL A 108 0.30 13.44 -2.54
CA VAL A 108 0.74 12.21 -1.88
C VAL A 108 0.26 11.04 -2.71
N HIS A 109 1.17 10.12 -3.07
CA HIS A 109 0.86 8.94 -3.88
C HIS A 109 0.76 7.68 -3.01
N GLU A 110 0.15 6.65 -3.57
CA GLU A 110 0.04 5.33 -2.92
C GLU A 110 1.42 4.82 -2.47
N GLY A 111 1.50 4.37 -1.22
CA GLY A 111 2.74 3.93 -0.57
C GLY A 111 3.57 5.04 0.08
N GLU A 112 3.25 6.32 -0.16
CA GLU A 112 3.96 7.44 0.45
C GLU A 112 3.42 7.77 1.85
N ALA A 113 4.33 8.26 2.70
CA ALA A 113 4.00 8.84 4.00
C ALA A 113 4.00 10.37 3.91
N VAL A 114 3.17 11.00 4.74
CA VAL A 114 3.09 12.46 4.88
C VAL A 114 3.00 12.84 6.36
N VAL A 115 3.67 13.91 6.74
CA VAL A 115 3.49 14.60 8.02
C VAL A 115 2.73 15.88 7.74
N GLU A 116 1.54 16.00 8.33
CA GLU A 116 0.68 17.16 8.09
C GLU A 116 1.05 18.38 8.92
N MET A 117 0.53 19.50 8.53
CA MET A 117 0.75 20.80 9.16
C MET A 117 0.06 20.88 10.52
N VAL A 118 0.74 21.42 11.51
CA VAL A 118 0.16 21.73 12.84
C VAL A 118 -0.14 23.22 12.92
N GLY A 119 -1.38 23.57 13.30
CA GLY A 119 -1.84 24.96 13.40
C GLY A 119 -2.12 25.67 12.07
N THR A 120 -1.73 25.12 10.93
CA THR A 120 -1.97 25.72 9.61
C THR A 120 -3.27 25.20 9.01
N ILE A 121 -4.11 26.12 8.51
CA ILE A 121 -5.39 25.78 7.88
C ILE A 121 -5.12 25.16 6.50
N HIS A 122 -5.71 23.99 6.26
CA HIS A 122 -5.59 23.25 5.03
C HIS A 122 -6.82 22.36 4.79
N HIS A 123 -6.87 21.75 3.62
CA HIS A 123 -7.82 20.69 3.32
C HIS A 123 -7.18 19.62 2.42
N GLY A 124 -7.75 18.42 2.43
CA GLY A 124 -7.39 17.34 1.52
C GLY A 124 -8.48 17.10 0.49
N GLU A 125 -8.12 16.76 -0.73
CA GLU A 125 -9.06 16.39 -1.79
C GLU A 125 -8.56 15.22 -2.63
N ASN A 126 -9.48 14.34 -3.02
CA ASN A 126 -9.25 13.29 -3.99
C ASN A 126 -9.63 13.79 -5.39
N ARG A 127 -8.64 14.14 -6.21
CA ARG A 127 -8.82 14.55 -7.63
C ARG A 127 -8.87 13.37 -8.60
N GLY A 128 -8.68 12.16 -8.09
CA GLY A 128 -8.68 10.93 -8.89
C GLY A 128 -10.09 10.42 -9.22
N THR A 129 -10.12 9.28 -9.89
CA THR A 129 -11.36 8.61 -10.33
C THR A 129 -11.72 7.38 -9.50
N LYS A 130 -10.92 7.06 -8.49
CA LYS A 130 -11.11 5.95 -7.53
C LYS A 130 -11.02 6.48 -6.12
N ASP A 131 -11.52 5.71 -5.16
CA ASP A 131 -11.37 6.05 -3.74
C ASP A 131 -9.90 6.18 -3.35
N CYS A 132 -9.61 7.19 -2.55
CA CYS A 132 -8.32 7.38 -1.91
C CYS A 132 -8.45 6.95 -0.44
N ILE A 133 -7.48 6.16 0.06
CA ILE A 133 -7.50 5.62 1.42
C ILE A 133 -6.22 6.04 2.14
N LEU A 134 -6.41 6.80 3.23
CA LEU A 134 -5.35 7.33 4.07
C LEU A 134 -5.51 6.82 5.49
N TYR A 135 -4.43 6.29 6.08
CA TYR A 135 -4.35 6.05 7.52
C TYR A 135 -3.55 7.15 8.18
N MET A 136 -4.18 7.86 9.10
CA MET A 136 -3.56 8.94 9.89
C MET A 136 -3.38 8.52 11.33
N PHE A 137 -2.25 8.90 11.91
CA PHE A 137 -1.85 8.66 13.28
C PHE A 137 -1.60 9.99 13.97
N TYR A 138 -2.30 10.24 15.07
CA TYR A 138 -2.20 11.48 15.84
C TYR A 138 -1.47 11.22 17.16
N LEU A 139 -0.47 12.04 17.43
CA LEU A 139 0.17 12.15 18.73
C LEU A 139 -0.53 13.27 19.51
N SER A 140 -1.55 12.91 20.24
CA SER A 140 -2.47 13.84 20.89
C SER A 140 -2.38 13.74 22.43
N GLN A 141 -3.22 14.46 23.08
CA GLN A 141 -3.51 14.36 24.52
C GLN A 141 -5.01 14.38 24.74
N LYS A 142 -5.42 13.92 25.93
CA LYS A 142 -6.84 13.90 26.31
C LYS A 142 -7.51 15.26 26.10
N ASP A 143 -8.72 15.22 25.58
CA ASP A 143 -9.60 16.38 25.34
C ASP A 143 -9.09 17.37 24.26
N LEU A 144 -8.01 17.05 23.53
CA LEU A 144 -7.58 17.83 22.39
C LEU A 144 -8.29 17.36 21.12
N PRO A 145 -9.03 18.22 20.42
CA PRO A 145 -9.67 17.83 19.16
C PRO A 145 -8.61 17.49 18.09
N LEU A 146 -8.84 16.41 17.34
CA LEU A 146 -7.93 16.00 16.26
C LEU A 146 -7.89 17.02 15.12
N ALA A 147 -9.02 17.69 14.86
CA ALA A 147 -9.12 18.75 13.87
C ALA A 147 -10.14 19.81 14.34
N VAL A 148 -9.84 21.07 14.05
CA VAL A 148 -10.74 22.21 14.22
C VAL A 148 -11.20 22.68 12.85
N GLN A 149 -12.51 22.65 12.60
CA GLN A 149 -13.12 23.00 11.32
C GLN A 149 -13.26 24.51 11.14
N HIS A 150 -13.14 24.98 9.89
CA HIS A 150 -13.33 26.37 9.46
C HIS A 150 -14.45 26.47 8.41
N PRO A 151 -15.72 26.29 8.79
CA PRO A 151 -16.84 26.24 7.86
C PRO A 151 -17.15 27.60 7.19
N ASP A 152 -16.60 28.66 7.71
CA ASP A 152 -16.66 30.03 7.17
C ASP A 152 -15.74 30.25 5.95
N ILE A 153 -14.81 29.34 5.68
CA ILE A 153 -13.93 29.40 4.52
C ILE A 153 -14.54 28.55 3.40
N PRO A 154 -14.94 29.14 2.26
CA PRO A 154 -15.53 28.38 1.18
C PRO A 154 -14.51 27.44 0.54
N LEU A 155 -14.96 26.24 0.17
CA LEU A 155 -14.22 25.34 -0.71
C LEU A 155 -14.53 25.73 -2.18
N GLU A 156 -13.51 26.13 -2.91
CA GLU A 156 -13.64 26.41 -4.35
C GLU A 156 -13.69 25.11 -5.18
#